data_d915778af948a3db2fcb205c6d079d05
#
_entry.id   d915778af948a3db2fcb205c6d079d05
#
_cell.length_a   1.000
_cell.length_b   1.000
_cell.length_c   1.000
_cell.angle_alpha   90.00
_cell.angle_beta   90.00
_cell.angle_gamma   90.00
#
_symmetry.space_group_name_H-M   'P 1'
#
loop_
_entity.id
_entity.type
_entity.pdbx_description
1 polymer ?
#
loop_
_entity_poly.entity_id
_entity_poly.type
_entity_poly.pdbx_seq_one_letter_code
_entity_poly.pdbx_strand_id
1 'polypeptide(L)'
;DRNTSGIVIAGKNSEALRQINEAVKLKSIKKYYKTLVCGKIEKSGRLEDFYEKDSQLNKAKVGGKEGKIITTIYRPLKTNGRYTLAEVELITGKSHQIRVHMASAGFPIIGDVKYGNKQENEYFRKKAGVKRQMLHAYKMVFEGLKGELAYLNGKTVTADVPKDFKCAEKEIFGI
;
A
#
# COMPACT_ATOMS: atom_id res chain seq x y z
N ASP A 1 -6.54 -2.14 5.76
CA ASP A 1 -7.43 -2.78 4.75
C ASP A 1 -7.54 -4.28 5.02
N ARG A 2 -8.75 -4.84 4.99
CA ARG A 2 -9.01 -6.25 5.35
C ARG A 2 -8.14 -7.26 4.59
N ASN A 3 -7.87 -7.02 3.33
CA ASN A 3 -7.19 -7.97 2.44
C ASN A 3 -5.75 -7.55 2.08
N THR A 4 -5.18 -6.54 2.74
CA THR A 4 -3.76 -6.20 2.61
C THR A 4 -2.96 -7.11 3.52
N SER A 5 -1.97 -7.82 2.96
CA SER A 5 -1.08 -8.69 3.74
C SER A 5 0.13 -7.93 4.28
N GLY A 6 0.90 -8.59 5.14
CA GLY A 6 2.17 -8.07 5.64
C GLY A 6 2.13 -7.60 7.09
N ILE A 7 2.99 -6.66 7.42
CA ILE A 7 3.25 -6.21 8.78
C ILE A 7 2.04 -5.47 9.35
N VAL A 8 1.66 -5.86 10.57
CA VAL A 8 0.68 -5.16 11.41
C VAL A 8 1.37 -4.81 12.72
N ILE A 9 1.20 -3.57 13.18
CA ILE A 9 1.69 -3.12 14.48
C ILE A 9 0.52 -3.04 15.46
N ALA A 10 0.72 -3.55 16.68
CA ALA A 10 -0.25 -3.50 17.76
C ALA A 10 0.42 -3.12 19.08
N GLY A 11 -0.26 -2.32 19.89
CA GLY A 11 0.17 -2.00 21.25
C GLY A 11 -0.31 -3.09 22.22
N LYS A 12 0.57 -3.56 23.11
CA LYS A 12 0.22 -4.56 24.13
C LYS A 12 -0.60 -3.97 25.30
N ASN A 13 -0.57 -2.67 25.46
CA ASN A 13 -1.32 -1.91 26.48
C ASN A 13 -1.71 -0.53 25.93
N SER A 14 -2.50 0.22 26.68
CA SER A 14 -2.99 1.54 26.29
C SER A 14 -1.87 2.56 26.07
N GLU A 15 -0.82 2.51 26.89
CA GLU A 15 0.31 3.44 26.78
C GLU A 15 1.12 3.18 25.49
N ALA A 16 1.47 1.93 25.21
CA ALA A 16 2.12 1.56 23.96
C ALA A 16 1.27 1.94 22.74
N LEU A 17 -0.05 1.74 22.81
CA LEU A 17 -0.95 2.12 21.73
C LEU A 17 -0.97 3.65 21.53
N ARG A 18 -1.00 4.43 22.60
CA ARG A 18 -0.92 5.89 22.56
C ARG A 18 0.36 6.37 21.89
N GLN A 19 1.52 5.82 22.31
CA GLN A 19 2.83 6.15 21.75
C GLN A 19 2.94 5.75 20.27
N ILE A 20 2.44 4.59 19.87
CA ILE A 20 2.39 4.17 18.46
C ILE A 20 1.54 5.15 17.64
N ASN A 21 0.37 5.53 18.12
CA ASN A 21 -0.50 6.48 17.41
C ASN A 21 0.16 7.85 17.26
N GLU A 22 0.88 8.32 18.26
CA GLU A 22 1.67 9.55 18.18
C GLU A 22 2.81 9.44 17.18
N ALA A 23 3.57 8.34 17.23
CA ALA A 23 4.65 8.05 16.30
C ALA A 23 4.18 8.00 14.83
N VAL A 24 2.98 7.45 14.58
CA VAL A 24 2.36 7.45 13.25
C VAL A 24 2.00 8.88 12.81
N LYS A 25 1.45 9.72 13.71
CA LYS A 25 1.13 11.14 13.42
C LYS A 25 2.39 11.94 13.11
N LEU A 26 3.47 11.71 13.85
CA LEU A 26 4.76 12.37 13.67
C LEU A 26 5.59 11.81 12.51
N LYS A 27 5.06 10.79 11.79
CA LYS A 27 5.75 10.08 10.69
C LYS A 27 7.06 9.39 11.12
N SER A 28 7.19 9.08 12.39
CA SER A 28 8.33 8.33 12.98
C SER A 28 8.30 6.84 12.62
N ILE A 29 7.20 6.35 12.04
CA ILE A 29 7.07 5.00 11.52
C ILE A 29 6.84 5.11 10.01
N LYS A 30 7.89 4.86 9.23
CA LYS A 30 7.81 4.81 7.76
C LYS A 30 7.26 3.45 7.33
N LYS A 31 6.29 3.45 6.41
CA LYS A 31 5.58 2.25 5.96
C LYS A 31 5.75 2.09 4.46
N TYR A 32 6.30 0.96 4.05
CA TYR A 32 6.54 0.62 2.65
C TYR A 32 5.75 -0.61 2.25
N TYR A 33 5.19 -0.56 1.06
CA TYR A 33 4.38 -1.61 0.48
C TYR A 33 4.96 -2.06 -0.85
N LYS A 34 4.84 -3.36 -1.14
CA LYS A 34 4.98 -3.87 -2.51
C LYS A 34 3.60 -4.03 -3.12
N THR A 35 3.46 -3.69 -4.38
CA THR A 35 2.20 -3.83 -5.13
C THR A 35 2.44 -4.21 -6.57
N LEU A 36 1.53 -5.02 -7.13
CA LEU A 36 1.47 -5.33 -8.54
C LEU A 36 0.34 -4.52 -9.17
N VAL A 37 0.65 -3.74 -10.19
CA VAL A 37 -0.30 -2.84 -10.84
C VAL A 37 -0.38 -3.10 -12.34
N CYS A 38 -1.52 -2.77 -12.92
CA CYS A 38 -1.70 -2.68 -14.36
C CYS A 38 -1.05 -1.39 -14.87
N GLY A 39 -0.37 -1.47 -16.00
CA GLY A 39 0.32 -0.34 -16.63
C GLY A 39 1.83 -0.32 -16.37
N LYS A 40 2.52 0.38 -17.26
CA LYS A 40 3.97 0.62 -17.22
C LYS A 40 4.24 1.88 -16.41
N ILE A 41 4.84 1.73 -15.24
CA ILE A 41 5.39 2.86 -14.48
C ILE A 41 6.85 3.05 -14.92
N GLU A 42 7.16 4.17 -15.56
CA GLU A 42 8.50 4.45 -16.07
C GLU A 42 9.40 5.15 -15.05
N LYS A 43 8.81 6.01 -14.22
CA LYS A 43 9.55 6.84 -13.25
C LYS A 43 8.85 6.83 -11.90
N SER A 44 9.63 7.06 -10.85
CA SER A 44 9.10 7.32 -9.52
C SER A 44 8.22 8.57 -9.52
N GLY A 45 7.20 8.59 -8.68
CA GLY A 45 6.28 9.70 -8.60
C GLY A 45 5.77 9.93 -7.18
N ARG A 46 5.21 11.12 -6.97
CA ARG A 46 4.51 11.54 -5.76
C ARG A 46 3.08 11.91 -6.15
N LEU A 47 2.12 11.28 -5.50
CA LEU A 47 0.71 11.59 -5.61
C LEU A 47 0.28 12.39 -4.38
N GLU A 48 -0.41 13.49 -4.62
CA GLU A 48 -0.93 14.35 -3.57
C GLU A 48 -2.30 14.85 -4.00
N ASP A 49 -3.34 14.47 -3.25
CA ASP A 49 -4.72 14.74 -3.59
C ASP A 49 -5.57 15.02 -2.36
N PHE A 50 -6.69 15.69 -2.56
CA PHE A 50 -7.76 15.74 -1.58
C PHE A 50 -8.46 14.37 -1.48
N TYR A 51 -8.66 13.92 -0.26
CA TYR A 51 -9.25 12.62 0.06
C TYR A 51 -10.62 12.78 0.67
N GLU A 52 -11.60 12.13 0.10
CA GLU A 52 -12.94 11.98 0.61
C GLU A 52 -13.27 10.50 0.86
N LYS A 53 -13.99 10.22 1.94
CA LYS A 53 -14.49 8.89 2.26
C LYS A 53 -16.01 8.88 2.17
N ASP A 54 -16.54 8.09 1.25
CA ASP A 54 -17.94 7.70 1.24
C ASP A 54 -18.14 6.56 2.24
N SER A 55 -18.76 6.88 3.37
CA SER A 55 -19.00 5.93 4.46
C SER A 55 -20.08 4.91 4.12
N GLN A 56 -21.06 5.26 3.28
CA GLN A 56 -22.15 4.38 2.89
C GLN A 56 -21.66 3.29 1.92
N LEU A 57 -20.87 3.68 0.93
CA LEU A 57 -20.29 2.76 -0.05
C LEU A 57 -18.98 2.12 0.42
N ASN A 58 -18.46 2.55 1.58
CA ASN A 58 -17.12 2.17 2.06
C ASN A 58 -16.05 2.32 0.95
N LYS A 59 -16.14 3.40 0.18
CA LYS A 59 -15.19 3.75 -0.89
C LYS A 59 -14.48 5.06 -0.56
N ALA A 60 -13.28 5.22 -1.08
CA ALA A 60 -12.55 6.47 -1.07
C ALA A 60 -12.53 7.06 -2.47
N LYS A 61 -12.48 8.39 -2.55
CA LYS A 61 -12.27 9.16 -3.77
C LYS A 61 -11.12 10.13 -3.56
N VAL A 62 -10.44 10.49 -4.63
CA VAL A 62 -9.40 11.51 -4.69
C VAL A 62 -9.67 12.47 -5.84
N GLY A 63 -9.04 13.67 -5.81
CA GLY A 63 -9.20 14.66 -6.87
C GLY A 63 -10.32 15.69 -6.62
N GLY A 64 -10.90 15.74 -5.42
CA GLY A 64 -11.83 16.80 -5.02
C GLY A 64 -11.12 18.15 -4.81
N LYS A 65 -11.90 19.20 -4.48
CA LYS A 65 -11.37 20.54 -4.13
C LYS A 65 -11.25 20.76 -2.63
N GLU A 66 -11.82 19.87 -1.82
CA GLU A 66 -11.89 19.95 -0.37
C GLU A 66 -11.59 18.59 0.26
N GLY A 67 -11.19 18.57 1.52
CA GLY A 67 -10.91 17.35 2.26
C GLY A 67 -9.51 17.36 2.89
N LYS A 68 -9.08 16.19 3.35
CA LYS A 68 -7.72 16.03 3.90
C LYS A 68 -6.75 15.68 2.78
N ILE A 69 -5.66 16.44 2.69
CA ILE A 69 -4.59 16.10 1.74
C ILE A 69 -3.94 14.77 2.15
N ILE A 70 -3.80 13.89 1.19
CA ILE A 70 -3.11 12.62 1.32
C ILE A 70 -1.90 12.56 0.38
N THR A 71 -0.85 11.89 0.83
CA THR A 71 0.40 11.79 0.08
C THR A 71 0.87 10.34 0.01
N THR A 72 1.20 9.90 -1.19
CA THR A 72 1.75 8.58 -1.50
C THR A 72 2.94 8.76 -2.45
N ILE A 73 4.07 8.11 -2.17
CA ILE A 73 5.21 8.09 -3.08
C ILE A 73 5.33 6.67 -3.64
N TYR A 74 5.58 6.54 -4.93
CA TYR A 74 5.78 5.25 -5.56
C TYR A 74 7.04 5.24 -6.42
N ARG A 75 7.66 4.06 -6.54
CA ARG A 75 8.75 3.80 -7.48
C ARG A 75 8.61 2.44 -8.13
N PRO A 76 8.87 2.33 -9.44
CA PRO A 76 8.90 1.03 -10.10
C PRO A 76 10.11 0.24 -9.62
N LEU A 77 9.92 -1.06 -9.37
CA LEU A 77 10.98 -2.01 -9.08
C LEU A 77 11.28 -2.89 -10.31
N LYS A 78 10.22 -3.33 -11.01
CA LYS A 78 10.32 -4.14 -12.22
C LYS A 78 9.07 -3.91 -13.09
N THR A 79 9.24 -3.85 -14.41
CA THR A 79 8.12 -3.78 -15.35
C THR A 79 8.37 -4.68 -16.56
N ASN A 80 7.28 -5.20 -17.16
CA ASN A 80 7.33 -5.89 -18.44
C ASN A 80 6.64 -5.10 -19.57
N GLY A 81 6.35 -3.80 -19.32
CA GLY A 81 5.65 -2.92 -20.26
C GLY A 81 4.12 -2.91 -20.10
N ARG A 82 3.52 -3.99 -19.59
CA ARG A 82 2.06 -4.10 -19.33
C ARG A 82 1.73 -4.02 -17.85
N TYR A 83 2.61 -4.57 -17.00
CA TYR A 83 2.44 -4.61 -15.55
C TYR A 83 3.71 -4.11 -14.87
N THR A 84 3.57 -3.58 -13.67
CA THR A 84 4.68 -3.11 -12.85
C THR A 84 4.59 -3.66 -11.43
N LEU A 85 5.70 -4.20 -10.93
CA LEU A 85 5.95 -4.33 -9.51
C LEU A 85 6.47 -2.99 -9.02
N ALA A 86 5.78 -2.37 -8.08
CA ALA A 86 6.16 -1.08 -7.50
C ALA A 86 6.34 -1.16 -5.98
N GLU A 87 7.26 -0.37 -5.46
CA GLU A 87 7.32 0.00 -4.05
C GLU A 87 6.51 1.26 -3.83
N VAL A 88 5.74 1.30 -2.75
CA VAL A 88 4.94 2.45 -2.36
C VAL A 88 5.25 2.84 -0.92
N GLU A 89 5.61 4.11 -0.70
CA GLU A 89 5.76 4.69 0.63
C GLU A 89 4.47 5.43 1.01
N LEU A 90 3.91 5.07 2.16
CA LEU A 90 2.67 5.65 2.68
C LEU A 90 2.99 6.79 3.64
N ILE A 91 2.97 8.04 3.16
CA ILE A 91 3.26 9.23 3.97
C ILE A 91 2.11 9.60 4.89
N THR A 92 0.89 9.56 4.39
CA THR A 92 -0.34 9.68 5.17
C THR A 92 -1.06 8.34 5.19
N GLY A 93 -1.93 8.08 6.16
CA GLY A 93 -2.59 6.78 6.31
C GLY A 93 -4.11 6.90 6.36
N LYS A 94 -4.78 6.95 5.21
CA LYS A 94 -6.23 6.91 5.10
C LYS A 94 -6.71 5.57 4.55
N SER A 95 -7.97 5.23 4.83
CA SER A 95 -8.58 3.99 4.34
C SER A 95 -8.46 3.87 2.81
N HIS A 96 -7.98 2.74 2.31
CA HIS A 96 -7.77 2.46 0.90
C HIS A 96 -6.82 3.44 0.15
N GLN A 97 -6.05 4.27 0.85
CA GLN A 97 -5.30 5.37 0.24
C GLN A 97 -4.43 4.92 -0.95
N ILE A 98 -3.54 3.93 -0.77
CA ILE A 98 -2.68 3.44 -1.86
C ILE A 98 -3.54 2.94 -3.03
N ARG A 99 -4.62 2.25 -2.75
CA ARG A 99 -5.50 1.64 -3.74
C ARG A 99 -6.18 2.68 -4.62
N VAL A 100 -6.77 3.71 -4.00
CA VAL A 100 -7.44 4.78 -4.74
C VAL A 100 -6.44 5.69 -5.46
N HIS A 101 -5.30 6.04 -4.85
CA HIS A 101 -4.25 6.84 -5.48
C HIS A 101 -3.66 6.15 -6.72
N MET A 102 -3.26 4.88 -6.59
CA MET A 102 -2.70 4.15 -7.74
C MET A 102 -3.72 4.00 -8.87
N ALA A 103 -4.99 3.78 -8.54
CA ALA A 103 -6.05 3.70 -9.56
C ALA A 103 -6.29 5.05 -10.24
N SER A 104 -6.32 6.17 -9.51
CA SER A 104 -6.49 7.52 -10.08
C SER A 104 -5.31 7.94 -10.96
N ALA A 105 -4.12 7.45 -10.65
CA ALA A 105 -2.91 7.68 -11.44
C ALA A 105 -2.84 6.79 -12.72
N GLY A 106 -3.87 5.95 -12.98
CA GLY A 106 -3.89 5.05 -14.13
C GLY A 106 -3.16 3.71 -13.90
N PHE A 107 -2.77 3.40 -12.67
CA PHE A 107 -2.07 2.17 -12.30
C PHE A 107 -2.88 1.33 -11.30
N PRO A 108 -4.09 0.83 -11.65
CA PRO A 108 -4.93 0.09 -10.72
C PRO A 108 -4.23 -1.19 -10.25
N ILE A 109 -4.40 -1.51 -8.95
CA ILE A 109 -3.79 -2.69 -8.34
C ILE A 109 -4.47 -3.96 -8.83
N ILE A 110 -3.70 -4.95 -9.22
CA ILE A 110 -4.16 -6.29 -9.63
C ILE A 110 -4.90 -6.95 -8.46
N GLY A 111 -6.08 -7.51 -8.73
CA GLY A 111 -6.91 -8.19 -7.73
C GLY A 111 -7.75 -7.24 -6.86
N ASP A 112 -7.68 -5.93 -7.07
CA ASP A 112 -8.51 -4.97 -6.35
C ASP A 112 -9.93 -4.92 -6.92
N VAL A 113 -10.90 -5.46 -6.16
CA VAL A 113 -12.30 -5.52 -6.61
C VAL A 113 -13.03 -4.16 -6.59
N LYS A 114 -12.49 -3.14 -5.86
CA LYS A 114 -13.11 -1.82 -5.73
C LYS A 114 -12.57 -0.80 -6.71
N TYR A 115 -11.25 -0.81 -6.93
CA TYR A 115 -10.54 0.22 -7.70
C TYR A 115 -9.76 -0.38 -8.87
N GLY A 116 -9.70 -1.71 -8.97
CA GLY A 116 -8.94 -2.43 -9.99
C GLY A 116 -9.67 -2.58 -11.33
N ASN A 117 -8.96 -3.12 -12.31
CA ASN A 117 -9.51 -3.47 -13.61
C ASN A 117 -10.17 -4.86 -13.54
N LYS A 118 -11.46 -4.96 -13.89
CA LYS A 118 -12.23 -6.21 -13.80
C LYS A 118 -11.69 -7.31 -14.72
N GLN A 119 -11.28 -6.97 -15.94
CA GLN A 119 -10.77 -7.95 -16.91
C GLN A 119 -9.42 -8.52 -16.46
N GLU A 120 -8.51 -7.65 -16.00
CA GLU A 120 -7.23 -8.06 -15.45
C GLU A 120 -7.40 -8.88 -14.17
N ASN A 121 -8.32 -8.49 -13.29
CA ASN A 121 -8.62 -9.24 -12.07
C ASN A 121 -9.12 -10.67 -12.39
N GLU A 122 -9.97 -10.82 -13.40
CA GLU A 122 -10.46 -12.13 -13.83
C GLU A 122 -9.34 -12.96 -14.47
N TYR A 123 -8.47 -12.35 -15.26
CA TYR A 123 -7.29 -13.01 -15.82
C TYR A 123 -6.38 -13.56 -14.71
N PHE A 124 -5.98 -12.72 -13.75
CA PHE A 124 -5.10 -13.15 -12.65
C PHE A 124 -5.78 -14.11 -11.68
N ARG A 125 -7.10 -14.03 -11.52
CA ARG A 125 -7.86 -15.02 -10.75
C ARG A 125 -7.72 -16.42 -11.35
N LYS A 126 -7.83 -16.52 -12.68
CA LYS A 126 -7.73 -17.81 -13.40
C LYS A 126 -6.29 -18.33 -13.49
N LYS A 127 -5.33 -17.45 -13.80
CA LYS A 127 -3.94 -17.84 -14.10
C LYS A 127 -3.06 -17.97 -12.85
N ALA A 128 -3.25 -17.11 -11.85
CA ALA A 128 -2.40 -17.05 -10.66
C ALA A 128 -3.17 -17.22 -9.34
N GLY A 129 -4.48 -17.50 -9.37
CA GLY A 129 -5.30 -17.70 -8.18
C GLY A 129 -5.49 -16.43 -7.33
N VAL A 130 -5.33 -15.24 -7.91
CA VAL A 130 -5.45 -13.96 -7.21
C VAL A 130 -6.89 -13.71 -6.79
N LYS A 131 -7.13 -13.53 -5.48
CA LYS A 131 -8.47 -13.32 -4.89
C LYS A 131 -8.60 -11.99 -4.13
N ARG A 132 -7.54 -11.21 -4.05
CA ARG A 132 -7.45 -9.94 -3.29
C ARG A 132 -6.49 -8.99 -3.98
N GLN A 133 -6.48 -7.73 -3.55
CA GLN A 133 -5.51 -6.76 -4.03
C GLN A 133 -4.06 -7.25 -3.77
N MET A 134 -3.24 -7.23 -4.79
CA MET A 134 -1.80 -7.53 -4.70
C MET A 134 -1.07 -6.33 -4.08
N LEU A 135 -1.34 -6.12 -2.81
CA LEU A 135 -0.79 -5.09 -1.94
C LEU A 135 -0.29 -5.74 -0.66
N HIS A 136 0.97 -5.47 -0.29
CA HIS A 136 1.66 -6.11 0.82
C HIS A 136 2.51 -5.11 1.60
N ALA A 137 2.22 -4.92 2.90
CA ALA A 137 3.02 -4.12 3.82
C ALA A 137 4.33 -4.88 4.13
N TYR A 138 5.37 -4.65 3.34
CA TYR A 138 6.56 -5.48 3.39
C TYR A 138 7.67 -4.95 4.28
N LYS A 139 7.67 -3.64 4.59
CA LYS A 139 8.74 -3.03 5.38
C LYS A 139 8.22 -1.88 6.24
N MET A 140 8.66 -1.84 7.48
CA MET A 140 8.51 -0.70 8.40
C MET A 140 9.88 -0.28 8.93
N VAL A 141 10.10 1.04 8.99
CA VAL A 141 11.33 1.66 9.54
C VAL A 141 10.92 2.59 10.66
N PHE A 142 11.62 2.51 11.77
CA PHE A 142 11.35 3.27 12.99
C PHE A 142 12.43 4.33 13.19
N GLU A 143 12.04 5.61 13.23
CA GLU A 143 12.97 6.74 13.37
C GLU A 143 12.34 7.84 14.22
N GLY A 144 13.11 8.40 15.17
CA GLY A 144 12.65 9.53 15.99
C GLY A 144 11.56 9.19 17.01
N LEU A 145 11.44 7.94 17.41
CA LEU A 145 10.57 7.48 18.50
C LEU A 145 11.10 7.99 19.84
N LYS A 146 10.17 8.29 20.75
CA LYS A 146 10.47 8.77 22.13
C LYS A 146 9.89 7.79 23.17
N GLY A 147 10.24 8.03 24.44
CA GLY A 147 9.71 7.25 25.56
C GLY A 147 10.07 5.77 25.49
N GLU A 148 9.16 4.92 25.91
CA GLU A 148 9.38 3.47 25.97
C GLU A 148 9.62 2.80 24.62
N LEU A 149 9.21 3.43 23.52
CA LEU A 149 9.42 2.90 22.17
C LEU A 149 10.75 3.35 21.53
N ALA A 150 11.57 4.16 22.23
CA ALA A 150 12.83 4.67 21.68
C ALA A 150 13.83 3.56 21.29
N TYR A 151 13.75 2.38 21.91
CA TYR A 151 14.58 1.21 21.60
C TYR A 151 14.34 0.65 20.18
N LEU A 152 13.26 1.04 19.52
CA LEU A 152 12.96 0.67 18.14
C LEU A 152 13.67 1.57 17.11
N ASN A 153 14.21 2.73 17.52
CA ASN A 153 14.88 3.63 16.58
C ASN A 153 16.01 2.92 15.82
N GLY A 154 16.08 3.17 14.53
CA GLY A 154 17.04 2.54 13.62
C GLY A 154 16.68 1.11 13.22
N LYS A 155 15.63 0.52 13.81
CA LYS A 155 15.19 -0.83 13.43
C LYS A 155 14.35 -0.81 12.17
N THR A 156 14.56 -1.84 11.36
CA THR A 156 13.74 -2.16 10.18
C THR A 156 13.12 -3.53 10.36
N VAL A 157 11.82 -3.62 10.17
CA VAL A 157 11.08 -4.90 10.17
C VAL A 157 10.63 -5.17 8.75
N THR A 158 10.83 -6.40 8.28
CA THR A 158 10.39 -6.83 6.94
C THR A 158 9.51 -8.07 7.03
N ALA A 159 8.62 -8.22 6.06
CA ALA A 159 7.81 -9.41 5.85
C ALA A 159 7.94 -9.86 4.39
N ASP A 160 8.10 -11.17 4.20
CA ASP A 160 8.14 -11.76 2.87
C ASP A 160 6.76 -11.72 2.21
N VAL A 161 6.75 -11.52 0.89
CA VAL A 161 5.51 -11.57 0.13
C VAL A 161 4.91 -12.99 0.18
N PRO A 162 3.57 -13.10 0.36
CA PRO A 162 2.90 -14.39 0.49
C PRO A 162 2.81 -15.13 -0.86
N LYS A 163 2.43 -16.41 -0.80
CA LYS A 163 2.39 -17.31 -1.96
C LYS A 163 1.57 -16.78 -3.13
N ASP A 164 0.39 -16.23 -2.86
CA ASP A 164 -0.48 -15.65 -3.90
C ASP A 164 0.16 -14.47 -4.62
N PHE A 165 0.92 -13.64 -3.91
CA PHE A 165 1.69 -12.54 -4.48
C PHE A 165 2.84 -13.08 -5.36
N LYS A 166 3.59 -14.08 -4.87
CA LYS A 166 4.66 -14.75 -5.65
C LYS A 166 4.11 -15.41 -6.92
N CYS A 167 2.93 -16.06 -6.85
CA CYS A 167 2.29 -16.63 -8.03
C CYS A 167 1.93 -15.56 -9.08
N ALA A 168 1.45 -14.40 -8.64
CA ALA A 168 1.16 -13.28 -9.54
C ALA A 168 2.44 -12.69 -10.14
N GLU A 169 3.52 -12.53 -9.36
CA GLU A 169 4.83 -12.11 -9.89
C GLU A 169 5.37 -13.09 -10.94
N LYS A 170 5.25 -14.39 -10.67
CA LYS A 170 5.68 -15.43 -11.62
C LYS A 170 4.90 -15.37 -12.92
N GLU A 171 3.58 -15.19 -12.87
CA GLU A 171 2.73 -15.02 -14.06
C GLU A 171 3.14 -13.80 -14.88
N ILE A 172 3.53 -12.70 -14.23
CA ILE A 172 3.90 -11.45 -14.88
C ILE A 172 5.31 -11.49 -15.47
N PHE A 173 6.28 -12.03 -14.73
CA PHE A 173 7.70 -11.86 -15.01
C PHE A 173 8.41 -13.18 -15.36
N GLY A 174 7.76 -14.33 -15.27
CA GLY A 174 8.32 -15.63 -15.61
C GLY A 174 9.40 -16.17 -14.64
N ILE A 175 9.42 -15.69 -13.36
CA ILE A 175 10.46 -16.01 -12.36
C ILE A 175 9.87 -16.70 -11.14
#